data_06b76528e609704727df05bd845e6b88
#
_entry.id   06b76528e609704727df05bd845e6b88
#
_cell.length_a   1.000
_cell.length_b   1.000
_cell.length_c   1.000
_cell.angle_alpha   90.00
_cell.angle_beta   90.00
_cell.angle_gamma   90.00
#
_symmetry.space_group_name_H-M   'P 1'
#
loop_
_entity.id
_entity.type
_entity.pdbx_description
1 polymer ?
#
loop_
_entity_poly.entity_id
_entity_poly.type
_entity_poly.pdbx_seq_one_letter_code
_entity_poly.pdbx_strand_id
1 'polypeptide(L)'
;MTDKQFYQAFREAFAYSDPDAFASDVALSSIFPTVKDDDLPVLAEDLRHVWRYAHITVREIVQHTGLTQSNFAQRFAIPLRTLESWLGGTNACPPYTRLMLAKLCGL
;
A
#
# COMPACT_ATOMS: atom_id res chain seq x y z
N MET A 1 -6.61 -8.22 11.22
CA MET A 1 -5.61 -9.23 10.75
C MET A 1 -4.31 -9.09 11.52
N THR A 2 -3.56 -10.18 11.61
CA THR A 2 -2.24 -10.19 12.23
C THR A 2 -1.21 -9.55 11.30
N ASP A 3 -0.03 -9.20 11.83
CA ASP A 3 1.08 -8.69 11.00
C ASP A 3 1.50 -9.72 9.94
N LYS A 4 1.51 -10.99 10.29
CA LYS A 4 1.83 -12.07 9.35
C LYS A 4 0.80 -12.14 8.22
N GLN A 5 -0.49 -12.06 8.55
CA GLN A 5 -1.57 -12.05 7.56
C GLN A 5 -1.49 -10.82 6.66
N PHE A 6 -1.21 -9.65 7.24
CA PHE A 6 -1.00 -8.43 6.45
C PHE A 6 0.15 -8.60 5.46
N TYR A 7 1.27 -9.10 5.92
CA TYR A 7 2.45 -9.32 5.07
C TYR A 7 2.15 -10.27 3.91
N GLN A 8 1.46 -11.38 4.20
CA GLN A 8 1.08 -12.35 3.17
C GLN A 8 0.10 -11.73 2.15
N ALA A 9 -0.92 -11.03 2.64
CA ALA A 9 -1.90 -10.36 1.78
C ALA A 9 -1.26 -9.27 0.93
N PHE A 10 -0.37 -8.47 1.50
CA PHE A 10 0.34 -7.42 0.79
C PHE A 10 1.16 -7.98 -0.38
N ARG A 11 1.83 -9.10 -0.16
CA ARG A 11 2.59 -9.78 -1.24
C ARG A 11 1.69 -10.27 -2.36
N GLU A 12 0.52 -10.83 -2.02
CA GLU A 12 -0.45 -11.30 -3.01
C GLU A 12 -1.05 -10.16 -3.83
N ALA A 13 -1.20 -8.98 -3.23
CA ALA A 13 -1.88 -7.84 -3.84
C ALA A 13 -1.24 -7.38 -5.16
N PHE A 14 0.06 -7.57 -5.32
CA PHE A 14 0.78 -7.16 -6.52
C PHE A 14 0.32 -7.93 -7.77
N ALA A 15 -0.22 -9.13 -7.60
CA ALA A 15 -0.70 -9.96 -8.70
C ALA A 15 -2.10 -9.58 -9.21
N TYR A 16 -2.81 -8.70 -8.51
CA TYR A 16 -4.18 -8.32 -8.82
C TYR A 16 -4.26 -6.90 -9.33
N SER A 17 -4.89 -6.72 -10.48
CA SER A 17 -5.18 -5.39 -11.04
C SER A 17 -6.50 -4.80 -10.52
N ASP A 18 -7.37 -5.64 -9.94
CA ASP A 18 -8.67 -5.23 -9.42
C ASP A 18 -8.74 -5.45 -7.91
N PRO A 19 -8.99 -4.38 -7.12
CA PRO A 19 -9.06 -4.51 -5.66
C PRO A 19 -10.21 -5.41 -5.18
N ASP A 20 -11.33 -5.45 -5.89
CA ASP A 20 -12.47 -6.27 -5.49
C ASP A 20 -12.21 -7.76 -5.73
N ALA A 21 -11.58 -8.11 -6.84
CA ALA A 21 -11.16 -9.48 -7.11
C ALA A 21 -10.14 -9.94 -6.07
N PHE A 22 -9.17 -9.09 -5.74
CA PHE A 22 -8.20 -9.37 -4.69
C PHE A 22 -8.88 -9.63 -3.35
N ALA A 23 -9.77 -8.72 -2.93
CA ALA A 23 -10.45 -8.83 -1.64
C ALA A 23 -11.28 -10.11 -1.54
N SER A 24 -12.04 -10.43 -2.60
CA SER A 24 -12.88 -11.64 -2.64
C SER A 24 -12.04 -12.92 -2.55
N ASP A 25 -10.99 -13.02 -3.36
CA ASP A 25 -10.17 -14.22 -3.43
C ASP A 25 -9.37 -14.44 -2.14
N VAL A 26 -8.77 -13.38 -1.62
CA VAL A 26 -7.86 -13.49 -0.46
C VAL A 26 -8.64 -13.66 0.84
N ALA A 27 -9.81 -13.05 0.97
CA ALA A 27 -10.67 -13.24 2.16
C ALA A 27 -11.06 -14.71 2.34
N LEU A 28 -11.20 -15.45 1.25
CA LEU A 28 -11.58 -16.86 1.26
C LEU A 28 -10.36 -17.79 1.16
N SER A 29 -9.16 -17.24 1.19
CA SER A 29 -7.92 -18.04 1.06
C SER A 29 -7.48 -18.62 2.40
N SER A 30 -6.45 -19.47 2.34
CA SER A 30 -5.85 -20.08 3.52
C SER A 30 -5.14 -19.09 4.44
N ILE A 31 -4.96 -17.83 4.01
CA ILE A 31 -4.43 -16.77 4.87
C ILE A 31 -5.40 -16.47 6.02
N PHE A 32 -6.71 -16.61 5.76
CA PHE A 32 -7.78 -16.33 6.72
C PHE A 32 -8.66 -17.57 6.94
N PRO A 33 -8.12 -18.64 7.57
CA PRO A 33 -8.81 -19.92 7.64
C PRO A 33 -10.03 -19.95 8.56
N THR A 34 -10.14 -18.99 9.49
CA THR A 34 -11.16 -18.99 10.54
C THR A 34 -12.07 -17.76 10.52
N VAL A 35 -12.12 -17.05 9.42
CA VAL A 35 -12.98 -15.87 9.32
C VAL A 35 -14.45 -16.29 9.29
N LYS A 36 -15.29 -15.59 10.08
CA LYS A 36 -16.74 -15.82 10.12
C LYS A 36 -17.43 -15.02 9.01
N ASP A 37 -18.57 -15.52 8.55
CA ASP A 37 -19.35 -14.86 7.50
C ASP A 37 -19.70 -13.40 7.85
N ASP A 38 -20.04 -13.12 9.09
CA ASP A 38 -20.38 -11.78 9.55
C ASP A 38 -19.18 -10.81 9.48
N ASP A 39 -17.96 -11.33 9.55
CA ASP A 39 -16.72 -10.53 9.52
C ASP A 39 -16.19 -10.36 8.10
N LEU A 40 -16.71 -11.10 7.13
CA LEU A 40 -16.23 -11.03 5.75
C LEU A 40 -16.29 -9.62 5.12
N PRO A 41 -17.37 -8.84 5.30
CA PRO A 41 -17.39 -7.49 4.74
C PRO A 41 -16.32 -6.57 5.30
N VAL A 42 -16.02 -6.68 6.60
CA VAL A 42 -14.97 -5.89 7.26
C VAL A 42 -13.61 -6.32 6.74
N LEU A 43 -13.37 -7.63 6.66
CA LEU A 43 -12.12 -8.16 6.12
C LEU A 43 -11.91 -7.74 4.67
N ALA A 44 -12.96 -7.79 3.84
CA ALA A 44 -12.87 -7.37 2.45
C ALA A 44 -12.49 -5.89 2.33
N GLU A 45 -13.03 -5.03 3.19
CA GLU A 45 -12.67 -3.61 3.22
C GLU A 45 -11.19 -3.41 3.61
N ASP A 46 -10.74 -4.12 4.63
CA ASP A 46 -9.33 -4.10 5.06
C ASP A 46 -8.41 -4.58 3.92
N LEU A 47 -8.82 -5.61 3.18
CA LEU A 47 -8.04 -6.13 2.06
C LEU A 47 -7.99 -5.15 0.88
N ARG A 48 -9.07 -4.42 0.60
CA ARG A 48 -9.03 -3.35 -0.40
C ARG A 48 -8.01 -2.28 -0.03
N HIS A 49 -7.89 -1.97 1.26
CA HIS A 49 -6.88 -1.04 1.76
C HIS A 49 -5.47 -1.59 1.57
N VAL A 50 -5.26 -2.88 1.84
CA VAL A 50 -3.97 -3.55 1.57
C VAL A 50 -3.61 -3.47 0.09
N TRP A 51 -4.58 -3.72 -0.81
CA TRP A 51 -4.37 -3.59 -2.24
C TRP A 51 -3.92 -2.17 -2.61
N ARG A 52 -4.56 -1.17 -2.02
CA ARG A 52 -4.19 0.23 -2.25
C ARG A 52 -2.74 0.51 -1.85
N TYR A 53 -2.30 0.01 -0.70
CA TYR A 53 -0.90 0.14 -0.28
C TYR A 53 0.08 -0.47 -1.29
N ALA A 54 -0.28 -1.58 -1.90
CA ALA A 54 0.56 -2.25 -2.89
C ALA A 54 0.64 -1.48 -4.22
N HIS A 55 -0.41 -0.75 -4.58
CA HIS A 55 -0.54 -0.10 -5.89
C HIS A 55 -0.41 1.43 -5.87
N ILE A 56 -0.39 2.05 -4.69
CA ILE A 56 -0.24 3.51 -4.60
C ILE A 56 1.14 3.94 -5.12
N THR A 57 1.17 5.03 -5.87
CA THR A 57 2.42 5.58 -6.39
C THR A 57 3.00 6.62 -5.43
N VAL A 58 4.30 6.85 -5.53
CA VAL A 58 4.95 7.93 -4.76
C VAL A 58 4.33 9.28 -5.12
N ARG A 59 3.98 9.50 -6.37
CA ARG A 59 3.32 10.74 -6.81
C ARG A 59 1.99 10.95 -6.08
N GLU A 60 1.17 9.91 -5.98
CA GLU A 60 -0.09 9.98 -5.24
C GLU A 60 0.13 10.28 -3.77
N ILE A 61 1.15 9.70 -3.14
CA ILE A 61 1.49 9.96 -1.74
C ILE A 61 1.88 11.42 -1.55
N VAL A 62 2.76 11.96 -2.40
CA VAL A 62 3.18 13.37 -2.34
C VAL A 62 1.99 14.30 -2.52
N GLN A 63 1.15 14.03 -3.53
CA GLN A 63 -0.05 14.83 -3.80
C GLN A 63 -1.02 14.83 -2.62
N HIS A 64 -1.18 13.69 -1.96
CA HIS A 64 -2.04 13.58 -0.78
C HIS A 64 -1.61 14.51 0.36
N THR A 65 -0.31 14.73 0.52
CA THR A 65 0.21 15.61 1.58
C THR A 65 0.01 17.09 1.29
N GLY A 66 -0.16 17.48 0.03
CA GLY A 66 -0.19 18.88 -0.40
C GLY A 66 1.17 19.56 -0.34
N LEU A 67 2.24 18.87 0.00
CA LEU A 67 3.59 19.42 0.09
C LEU A 67 4.24 19.52 -1.29
N THR A 68 5.17 20.47 -1.42
CA THR A 68 6.09 20.47 -2.57
C THR A 68 7.03 19.26 -2.48
N GLN A 69 7.64 18.89 -3.60
CA GLN A 69 8.62 17.80 -3.61
C GLN A 69 9.76 18.06 -2.63
N SER A 70 10.27 19.29 -2.60
CA SER A 70 11.33 19.70 -1.69
C SER A 70 10.92 19.53 -0.22
N ASN A 71 9.74 20.00 0.13
CA ASN A 71 9.24 19.92 1.51
C ASN A 71 8.94 18.49 1.93
N PHE A 72 8.39 17.68 1.01
CA PHE A 72 8.16 16.25 1.25
C PHE A 72 9.49 15.53 1.52
N ALA A 73 10.49 15.76 0.68
CA ALA A 73 11.81 15.17 0.83
C ALA A 73 12.44 15.53 2.18
N GLN A 74 12.34 16.79 2.57
CA GLN A 74 12.86 17.26 3.87
C GLN A 74 12.15 16.61 5.04
N ARG A 75 10.81 16.49 4.97
CA ARG A 75 10.01 15.91 6.06
C ARG A 75 10.43 14.47 6.36
N PHE A 76 10.72 13.68 5.34
CA PHE A 76 11.05 12.26 5.47
C PHE A 76 12.54 11.99 5.35
N ALA A 77 13.37 13.02 5.36
CA ALA A 77 14.82 12.91 5.22
C ALA A 77 15.23 12.11 3.97
N ILE A 78 14.50 12.27 2.89
CA ILE A 78 14.80 11.66 1.60
C ILE A 78 15.64 12.65 0.79
N PRO A 79 16.79 12.26 0.23
CA PRO A 79 17.51 13.13 -0.69
C PRO A 79 16.58 13.54 -1.84
N LEU A 80 16.51 14.84 -2.15
CA LEU A 80 15.62 15.34 -3.20
C LEU A 80 15.86 14.64 -4.53
N ARG A 81 17.11 14.36 -4.86
CA ARG A 81 17.49 13.62 -6.07
C ARG A 81 16.87 12.23 -6.11
N THR A 82 16.81 11.54 -4.96
CA THR A 82 16.18 10.22 -4.86
C THR A 82 14.68 10.33 -5.11
N LEU A 83 14.01 11.30 -4.49
CA LEU A 83 12.58 11.52 -4.71
C LEU A 83 12.28 11.84 -6.19
N GLU A 84 13.07 12.73 -6.79
CA GLU A 84 12.93 13.07 -8.22
C GLU A 84 13.10 11.84 -9.11
N SER A 85 14.05 10.98 -8.78
CA SER A 85 14.30 9.72 -9.50
C SER A 85 13.09 8.80 -9.44
N TRP A 86 12.45 8.67 -8.27
CA TRP A 86 11.22 7.87 -8.13
C TRP A 86 10.07 8.47 -8.94
N LEU A 87 9.88 9.79 -8.86
CA LEU A 87 8.80 10.48 -9.56
C LEU A 87 8.99 10.47 -11.07
N GLY A 88 10.23 10.54 -11.53
CA GLY A 88 10.56 10.52 -12.95
C GLY A 88 10.67 9.14 -13.58
N GLY A 89 10.58 8.08 -12.76
CA GLY A 89 10.65 6.70 -13.26
C GLY A 89 12.05 6.19 -13.54
N THR A 90 13.10 6.93 -13.17
CA THR A 90 14.49 6.49 -13.36
C THR A 90 14.82 5.30 -12.48
N ASN A 91 14.36 5.35 -11.23
CA ASN A 91 14.48 4.25 -10.27
C ASN A 91 13.12 4.02 -9.61
N ALA A 92 12.81 2.77 -9.29
CA ALA A 92 11.59 2.43 -8.58
C ALA A 92 11.77 2.62 -7.08
N CYS A 93 10.78 3.23 -6.42
CA CYS A 93 10.73 3.23 -4.96
C CYS A 93 10.42 1.81 -4.47
N PRO A 94 11.21 1.28 -3.54
CA PRO A 94 10.94 -0.06 -3.00
C PRO A 94 9.52 -0.14 -2.42
N PRO A 95 8.81 -1.26 -2.62
CA PRO A 95 7.44 -1.41 -2.13
C PRO A 95 7.29 -1.17 -0.62
N TYR A 96 8.25 -1.64 0.19
CA TYR A 96 8.20 -1.43 1.64
C TYR A 96 8.37 0.06 2.00
N THR A 97 9.17 0.81 1.25
CA THR A 97 9.32 2.26 1.47
C THR A 97 8.03 2.98 1.12
N ARG A 98 7.38 2.65 0.00
CA ARG A 98 6.08 3.22 -0.36
C ARG A 98 5.03 2.92 0.70
N LEU A 99 4.99 1.69 1.20
CA LEU A 99 4.07 1.29 2.26
C LEU A 99 4.25 2.16 3.51
N MET A 100 5.50 2.32 3.95
CA MET A 100 5.80 3.13 5.13
C MET A 100 5.43 4.59 4.94
N LEU A 101 5.76 5.17 3.77
CA LEU A 101 5.40 6.55 3.45
C LEU A 101 3.89 6.73 3.41
N ALA A 102 3.16 5.81 2.81
CA ALA A 102 1.71 5.86 2.74
C ALA A 102 1.09 5.86 4.14
N LYS A 103 1.54 4.98 5.01
CA LYS A 103 1.07 4.90 6.39
C LYS A 103 1.39 6.16 7.19
N LEU A 104 2.59 6.69 7.06
CA LEU A 104 3.01 7.91 7.75
C LEU A 104 2.23 9.14 7.26
N CYS A 105 1.76 9.14 6.02
CA CYS A 105 0.96 10.22 5.45
C CYS A 105 -0.56 10.04 5.68
N GLY A 106 -0.97 9.04 6.42
CA GLY A 106 -2.37 8.83 6.77
C GLY A 106 -3.20 8.14 5.69
N LEU A 107 -2.57 7.42 4.80
CA LEU A 107 -3.25 6.69 3.72
C LEU A 107 -3.60 5.25 4.10
#